data_0108b71509b427bfddf2e577f1e18ea4
#
_entry.id   0108b71509b427bfddf2e577f1e18ea4
#
_cell.length_a   1.000
_cell.length_b   1.000
_cell.length_c   1.000
_cell.angle_alpha   90.00
_cell.angle_beta   90.00
_cell.angle_gamma   90.00
#
_symmetry.space_group_name_H-M   'P 1'
#
loop_
_entity.id
_entity.type
_entity.pdbx_description
1 polymer ?
#
loop_
_entity_poly.entity_id
_entity_poly.type
_entity_poly.pdbx_seq_one_letter_code
_entity_poly.pdbx_strand_id
1 'polypeptide(L)'
;MEELMKETKAGQTVPTSETEPKKKFGFPKSKKAKKWMKIAAAAAVIAALAAGCMARASKKANAYLGGSYLVAQATRQDLTLSVTGTATLKPADSYNVTTLISGEIENAPFELGDLVNKGDLLFVLNSSDAQNNVDRAEISVAQAKMAYQQAKEALNPVASISGTIQELYVHNGDSVNAGAQIAKITSSMDLSIDFLFPYASPTDFYAGQAATVYIGNYDAPVSGTVDSVSNSTSITSNGLSAVSVRVKLANPGAVSDSFTASARIGNYASYGQTPINLGGATIVYAGAGGTIQGLNKLAGSTVKQGEPLCTVESADARNRVENARLSLQNAELAVSMAADSLDDYNITSQITGTVIEKNFKAGDKVEGMNSGSLAVVYDMSYLKLEMAVDELDISKVEAGQSVTITADAVEGQTFTGVVDNVSINGTTAGGATSYPVTILIKDYGDLKPGMNVSATIEGDRVPNALCIPVDAVNRGNTVTVPGPGAMNADNTAVADVSKLETREVTLGKSDGDFIEVTGGLEEGDTVLIPNQSSNMMAEMMGM
;
A
#
# COMPACT_ATOMS: atom_id res chain seq x y z
N MET A 1 28.52 -36.24 -15.99
CA MET A 1 28.53 -36.38 -17.45
C MET A 1 29.01 -35.05 -17.97
N GLU A 2 30.36 -34.83 -18.02
CA GLU A 2 31.20 -35.28 -19.17
C GLU A 2 30.69 -34.71 -20.44
N GLU A 3 31.51 -33.91 -20.89
CA GLU A 3 32.37 -33.70 -22.07
C GLU A 3 31.85 -32.50 -22.90
N LEU A 4 32.64 -31.61 -23.40
CA LEU A 4 33.88 -31.60 -24.22
C LEU A 4 34.45 -30.17 -24.18
N MET A 5 35.60 -29.93 -23.75
CA MET A 5 36.94 -29.83 -24.39
C MET A 5 36.96 -29.51 -25.88
N LYS A 6 37.60 -28.41 -26.21
CA LYS A 6 38.82 -28.23 -27.03
C LYS A 6 38.91 -26.86 -27.64
N GLU A 7 39.92 -26.14 -27.26
CA GLU A 7 41.14 -25.77 -28.04
C GLU A 7 40.95 -24.74 -29.15
N THR A 8 41.64 -23.64 -29.02
CA THR A 8 42.76 -23.35 -29.91
C THR A 8 43.64 -22.21 -29.38
N LYS A 9 44.94 -22.51 -29.32
CA LYS A 9 46.12 -21.62 -29.18
C LYS A 9 46.41 -20.83 -30.43
N ALA A 10 46.99 -19.65 -30.29
CA ALA A 10 48.11 -19.07 -31.02
C ALA A 10 48.36 -17.67 -30.45
N GLY A 11 49.41 -17.25 -29.87
CA GLY A 11 50.84 -17.53 -30.09
C GLY A 11 51.47 -16.46 -30.95
N GLN A 12 52.25 -15.56 -30.36
CA GLN A 12 53.42 -14.89 -30.96
C GLN A 12 53.95 -13.85 -29.99
N THR A 13 54.97 -14.11 -29.24
CA THR A 13 56.44 -14.06 -29.50
C THR A 13 57.01 -12.66 -29.56
N VAL A 14 57.80 -12.40 -28.52
CA VAL A 14 58.86 -11.39 -28.36
C VAL A 14 59.95 -11.59 -29.40
N PRO A 15 60.73 -10.61 -29.77
CA PRO A 15 62.16 -10.85 -29.82
C PRO A 15 62.99 -9.82 -29.02
N THR A 16 63.83 -10.45 -28.24
CA THR A 16 65.12 -9.96 -27.70
C THR A 16 66.13 -9.96 -28.81
N SER A 17 67.07 -9.05 -28.76
CA SER A 17 68.48 -9.18 -29.11
C SER A 17 69.05 -7.79 -29.42
N GLU A 18 70.26 -7.41 -29.26
CA GLU A 18 71.51 -8.09 -28.97
C GLU A 18 72.58 -6.99 -28.73
N THR A 19 73.48 -7.33 -27.97
CA THR A 19 74.75 -6.73 -27.59
C THR A 19 75.68 -6.34 -28.73
N GLU A 20 76.46 -5.21 -28.47
CA GLU A 20 77.90 -4.99 -28.70
C GLU A 20 78.40 -4.64 -30.12
N PRO A 21 79.54 -3.98 -30.26
CA PRO A 21 80.72 -3.92 -29.39
C PRO A 21 81.52 -2.59 -29.27
N LYS A 22 82.41 -2.60 -28.32
CA LYS A 22 83.47 -1.62 -28.04
C LYS A 22 84.44 -1.41 -29.21
N LYS A 23 84.81 -0.14 -29.47
CA LYS A 23 86.08 0.18 -30.15
C LYS A 23 86.92 1.10 -29.29
N LYS A 24 88.09 0.60 -28.93
CA LYS A 24 89.24 1.34 -28.40
C LYS A 24 89.79 2.21 -29.46
N PHE A 25 90.12 3.47 -29.14
CA PHE A 25 91.13 4.23 -29.89
C PHE A 25 92.07 4.87 -28.94
N GLY A 26 93.34 4.67 -29.25
CA GLY A 26 94.51 5.00 -28.48
C GLY A 26 94.97 6.48 -28.65
N PHE A 27 95.74 6.86 -27.67
CA PHE A 27 96.45 8.19 -27.65
C PHE A 27 97.53 8.26 -28.69
N PRO A 28 97.75 9.46 -29.26
CA PRO A 28 99.10 9.87 -29.72
C PRO A 28 99.66 10.99 -28.83
N LYS A 29 100.92 10.79 -28.45
CA LYS A 29 101.83 11.75 -27.84
C LYS A 29 102.21 12.77 -28.92
N SER A 30 102.13 14.09 -28.62
CA SER A 30 103.24 15.01 -28.77
C SER A 30 102.82 16.49 -28.75
N LYS A 31 103.64 17.26 -27.99
CA LYS A 31 104.02 18.66 -28.23
C LYS A 31 102.89 19.70 -28.25
N LYS A 32 102.62 20.33 -27.04
CA LYS A 32 102.32 21.77 -26.90
C LYS A 32 102.18 22.18 -25.41
N ALA A 33 103.28 22.15 -24.68
CA ALA A 33 103.40 22.65 -23.30
C ALA A 33 103.36 24.19 -23.18
N LYS A 34 103.14 24.93 -24.23
CA LYS A 34 103.06 26.43 -24.18
C LYS A 34 101.67 27.03 -24.38
N LYS A 35 100.62 26.23 -24.65
CA LYS A 35 99.20 26.67 -24.70
C LYS A 35 98.42 26.57 -23.36
N TRP A 36 98.95 25.78 -22.43
CA TRP A 36 98.23 25.52 -21.14
C TRP A 36 98.33 26.67 -20.12
N MET A 37 99.37 27.57 -20.24
CA MET A 37 99.48 28.70 -19.32
C MET A 37 98.57 29.89 -19.70
N LYS A 38 98.08 29.93 -20.95
CA LYS A 38 97.02 30.90 -21.33
C LYS A 38 95.63 30.44 -21.07
N ILE A 39 95.42 29.13 -21.00
CA ILE A 39 94.11 28.51 -20.61
C ILE A 39 93.90 28.64 -19.12
N ALA A 40 94.93 28.49 -18.26
CA ALA A 40 94.79 28.62 -16.81
C ALA A 40 94.47 30.10 -16.39
N ALA A 41 94.98 31.10 -17.09
CA ALA A 41 94.62 32.52 -16.83
C ALA A 41 93.17 32.81 -17.29
N ALA A 42 92.69 32.24 -18.38
CA ALA A 42 91.30 32.39 -18.86
C ALA A 42 90.33 31.67 -17.94
N ALA A 43 90.70 30.51 -17.38
CA ALA A 43 89.86 29.76 -16.42
C ALA A 43 89.74 30.51 -15.09
N ALA A 44 90.81 31.20 -14.60
CA ALA A 44 90.71 32.01 -13.37
C ALA A 44 89.77 33.22 -13.53
N VAL A 45 89.76 33.86 -14.71
CA VAL A 45 88.87 35.00 -15.00
C VAL A 45 87.42 34.51 -15.15
N ILE A 46 87.19 33.32 -15.75
CA ILE A 46 85.86 32.72 -15.87
C ILE A 46 85.39 32.30 -14.48
N ALA A 47 86.26 31.78 -13.62
CA ALA A 47 85.87 31.38 -12.24
C ALA A 47 85.51 32.62 -11.39
N ALA A 48 86.24 33.76 -11.56
CA ALA A 48 85.94 35.03 -10.87
C ALA A 48 84.60 35.65 -11.39
N LEU A 49 84.34 35.56 -12.70
CA LEU A 49 83.06 35.96 -13.28
C LEU A 49 81.94 35.05 -12.90
N ALA A 50 82.18 33.75 -12.79
CA ALA A 50 81.20 32.78 -12.30
C ALA A 50 80.85 32.96 -10.83
N ALA A 51 81.87 33.28 -9.96
CA ALA A 51 81.63 33.60 -8.55
C ALA A 51 80.90 34.96 -8.36
N GLY A 52 81.15 35.93 -9.23
CA GLY A 52 80.42 37.21 -9.26
C GLY A 52 78.97 37.05 -9.77
N CYS A 53 78.74 36.14 -10.71
CA CYS A 53 77.41 35.78 -11.18
C CYS A 53 76.64 34.97 -10.13
N MET A 54 77.30 34.04 -9.41
CA MET A 54 76.66 33.27 -8.31
C MET A 54 76.28 34.18 -7.14
N ALA A 55 77.14 35.19 -6.78
CA ALA A 55 76.78 36.17 -5.72
C ALA A 55 75.64 37.12 -6.12
N ARG A 56 75.47 37.38 -7.44
CA ARG A 56 74.30 38.12 -7.94
C ARG A 56 73.05 37.24 -8.16
N ALA A 57 73.25 35.98 -8.46
CA ALA A 57 72.13 34.98 -8.60
C ALA A 57 71.55 34.67 -7.23
N SER A 58 72.34 34.59 -6.16
CA SER A 58 71.80 34.34 -4.81
C SER A 58 70.97 35.52 -4.27
N LYS A 59 71.31 36.78 -4.64
CA LYS A 59 70.42 37.93 -4.29
C LYS A 59 69.16 38.04 -5.13
N LYS A 60 69.13 37.46 -6.34
CA LYS A 60 67.94 37.41 -7.16
C LYS A 60 67.08 36.15 -6.83
N ALA A 61 67.71 35.08 -6.36
CA ALA A 61 66.96 33.88 -5.94
C ALA A 61 66.09 34.14 -4.72
N ASN A 62 66.54 34.92 -3.76
CA ASN A 62 65.72 35.31 -2.60
C ASN A 62 64.54 36.22 -2.95
N ALA A 63 64.65 37.00 -4.05
CA ALA A 63 63.54 37.84 -4.53
C ALA A 63 62.49 37.04 -5.33
N TYR A 64 62.85 35.87 -5.90
CA TYR A 64 61.91 34.96 -6.59
C TYR A 64 61.16 34.02 -5.63
N LEU A 65 61.72 33.74 -4.45
CA LEU A 65 61.05 32.91 -3.43
C LEU A 65 60.00 33.69 -2.64
N GLY A 66 60.03 35.00 -2.64
CA GLY A 66 59.04 35.89 -2.01
C GLY A 66 57.62 35.80 -2.67
N GLY A 67 57.55 35.35 -3.93
CA GLY A 67 56.27 35.13 -4.61
C GLY A 67 55.59 33.77 -4.33
N SER A 68 56.19 32.95 -3.46
CA SER A 68 55.71 31.62 -3.13
C SER A 68 54.64 31.59 -2.04
N TYR A 69 54.25 32.73 -1.49
CA TYR A 69 53.27 32.84 -0.42
C TYR A 69 52.19 33.86 -0.78
N LEU A 70 50.93 33.50 -0.56
CA LEU A 70 49.81 34.43 -0.53
C LEU A 70 49.66 34.94 0.90
N VAL A 71 49.34 36.24 1.03
CA VAL A 71 49.17 36.89 2.33
C VAL A 71 47.70 36.91 2.69
N ALA A 72 47.35 36.39 3.84
CA ALA A 72 46.02 36.47 4.43
C ALA A 72 46.11 37.09 5.84
N GLN A 73 45.05 37.63 6.34
CA GLN A 73 44.95 38.17 7.70
C GLN A 73 43.95 37.37 8.52
N ALA A 74 44.25 37.19 9.79
CA ALA A 74 43.31 36.68 10.76
C ALA A 74 42.20 37.70 11.01
N THR A 75 40.98 37.39 10.61
CA THR A 75 39.83 38.31 10.71
C THR A 75 38.72 37.65 11.51
N ARG A 76 37.93 38.49 12.20
CA ARG A 76 36.73 38.01 12.87
C ARG A 76 35.57 37.98 11.90
N GLN A 77 34.99 36.83 11.77
CA GLN A 77 33.78 36.62 10.97
C GLN A 77 32.87 35.54 11.60
N ASP A 78 31.64 35.54 11.16
CA ASP A 78 30.72 34.47 11.53
C ASP A 78 31.05 33.22 10.71
N LEU A 79 31.37 32.15 11.39
CA LEU A 79 31.66 30.88 10.76
C LEU A 79 30.40 30.02 10.83
N THR A 80 29.84 29.64 9.68
CA THR A 80 28.67 28.74 9.59
C THR A 80 29.15 27.42 9.06
N LEU A 81 28.99 26.37 9.87
CA LEU A 81 29.29 25.03 9.44
C LEU A 81 28.14 24.58 8.53
N SER A 82 28.40 24.41 7.26
CA SER A 82 27.40 23.90 6.32
C SER A 82 27.89 22.61 5.71
N VAL A 83 26.95 21.71 5.47
CA VAL A 83 27.20 20.47 4.74
C VAL A 83 26.46 20.55 3.42
N THR A 84 27.20 20.52 2.33
CA THR A 84 26.65 20.62 0.98
C THR A 84 26.68 19.27 0.29
N GLY A 85 25.67 18.99 -0.52
CA GLY A 85 25.60 17.79 -1.33
C GLY A 85 24.59 17.93 -2.45
N THR A 86 24.62 16.99 -3.38
CA THR A 86 23.68 16.92 -4.49
C THR A 86 22.79 15.70 -4.34
N ALA A 87 21.53 15.81 -4.75
CA ALA A 87 20.59 14.72 -4.71
C ALA A 87 19.51 14.89 -5.79
N THR A 88 18.79 13.83 -6.06
CA THR A 88 17.64 13.85 -6.96
C THR A 88 16.35 13.92 -6.15
N LEU A 89 15.44 14.79 -6.55
CA LEU A 89 14.12 14.94 -5.92
C LEU A 89 13.25 13.72 -6.17
N LYS A 90 12.60 13.26 -5.12
CA LYS A 90 11.61 12.17 -5.14
C LYS A 90 10.27 12.70 -4.65
N PRO A 91 9.13 12.11 -5.06
CA PRO A 91 7.83 12.42 -4.46
C PRO A 91 7.78 11.95 -3.01
N ALA A 92 6.79 12.41 -2.26
CA ALA A 92 6.52 11.95 -0.90
C ALA A 92 6.37 10.42 -0.84
N ASP A 93 5.58 9.89 -1.76
CA ASP A 93 5.42 8.45 -1.99
C ASP A 93 5.21 8.17 -3.47
N SER A 94 5.41 6.92 -3.88
CA SER A 94 5.20 6.47 -5.25
C SER A 94 4.57 5.09 -5.24
N TYR A 95 3.48 4.93 -5.95
CA TYR A 95 2.78 3.68 -6.09
C TYR A 95 2.78 3.21 -7.54
N ASN A 96 3.44 2.08 -7.78
CA ASN A 96 3.38 1.37 -9.05
C ASN A 96 2.16 0.45 -9.02
N VAL A 97 1.14 0.80 -9.78
CA VAL A 97 -0.08 0.02 -9.90
C VAL A 97 0.22 -1.26 -10.65
N THR A 98 0.05 -2.39 -10.01
CA THR A 98 0.27 -3.72 -10.58
C THR A 98 -0.95 -4.60 -10.34
N THR A 99 -1.09 -5.69 -11.09
CA THR A 99 -2.11 -6.70 -10.87
C THR A 99 -1.51 -8.10 -10.83
N LEU A 100 -2.14 -8.97 -10.05
CA LEU A 100 -1.85 -10.41 -10.05
C LEU A 100 -2.75 -11.17 -11.03
N ILE A 101 -3.85 -10.55 -11.45
CA ILE A 101 -4.88 -11.15 -12.29
C ILE A 101 -4.55 -10.92 -13.76
N SER A 102 -4.73 -11.95 -14.56
CA SER A 102 -4.64 -11.85 -16.02
C SER A 102 -6.04 -11.67 -16.61
N GLY A 103 -6.18 -10.75 -17.56
CA GLY A 103 -7.47 -10.46 -18.16
C GLY A 103 -7.41 -9.32 -19.16
N GLU A 104 -8.54 -8.96 -19.72
CA GLU A 104 -8.72 -7.78 -20.56
C GLU A 104 -9.23 -6.62 -19.69
N ILE A 105 -8.67 -5.43 -19.89
CA ILE A 105 -9.12 -4.22 -19.19
C ILE A 105 -10.42 -3.75 -19.85
N GLU A 106 -11.52 -3.79 -19.10
CA GLU A 106 -12.81 -3.28 -19.56
C GLU A 106 -12.90 -1.77 -19.46
N ASN A 107 -12.34 -1.20 -18.38
CA ASN A 107 -12.40 0.24 -18.13
C ASN A 107 -11.14 0.75 -17.44
N ALA A 108 -10.75 1.99 -17.77
CA ALA A 108 -9.66 2.74 -17.14
C ALA A 108 -10.07 4.21 -17.06
N PRO A 109 -10.91 4.60 -16.09
CA PRO A 109 -11.64 5.88 -16.07
C PRO A 109 -10.80 7.08 -15.61
N PHE A 110 -9.49 7.05 -15.75
CA PHE A 110 -8.56 8.12 -15.38
C PHE A 110 -7.62 8.46 -16.53
N GLU A 111 -7.03 9.65 -16.49
CA GLU A 111 -6.05 10.11 -17.48
C GLU A 111 -4.73 10.54 -16.82
N LEU A 112 -3.71 10.74 -17.64
CA LEU A 112 -2.43 11.29 -17.19
C LEU A 112 -2.62 12.68 -16.61
N GLY A 113 -2.12 12.91 -15.41
CA GLY A 113 -2.24 14.17 -14.67
C GLY A 113 -3.44 14.25 -13.75
N ASP A 114 -4.33 13.27 -13.75
CA ASP A 114 -5.48 13.24 -12.85
C ASP A 114 -5.04 13.04 -11.39
N LEU A 115 -5.73 13.73 -10.50
CA LEU A 115 -5.62 13.52 -9.06
C LEU A 115 -6.55 12.39 -8.66
N VAL A 116 -5.98 11.35 -8.06
CA VAL A 116 -6.71 10.19 -7.55
C VAL A 116 -6.54 10.08 -6.04
N ASN A 117 -7.59 9.64 -5.35
CA ASN A 117 -7.53 9.37 -3.92
C ASN A 117 -7.24 7.90 -3.66
N LYS A 118 -6.76 7.61 -2.47
CA LYS A 118 -6.66 6.23 -2.01
C LYS A 118 -8.01 5.54 -2.06
N GLY A 119 -8.08 4.42 -2.77
CA GLY A 119 -9.30 3.63 -3.00
C GLY A 119 -10.03 3.96 -4.29
N ASP A 120 -9.65 5.03 -5.02
CA ASP A 120 -10.24 5.33 -6.31
C ASP A 120 -9.93 4.24 -7.33
N LEU A 121 -10.91 3.91 -8.15
CA LEU A 121 -10.84 2.87 -9.16
C LEU A 121 -9.97 3.34 -10.33
N LEU A 122 -8.92 2.57 -10.62
CA LEU A 122 -8.00 2.84 -11.72
C LEU A 122 -8.31 1.94 -12.92
N PHE A 123 -8.38 0.64 -12.72
CA PHE A 123 -8.67 -0.31 -13.79
C PHE A 123 -9.72 -1.30 -13.36
N VAL A 124 -10.58 -1.66 -14.30
CA VAL A 124 -11.53 -2.76 -14.19
C VAL A 124 -11.14 -3.81 -15.19
N LEU A 125 -10.83 -5.00 -14.71
CA LEU A 125 -10.59 -6.16 -15.54
C LEU A 125 -11.89 -6.91 -15.81
N ASN A 126 -11.99 -7.62 -16.94
CA ASN A 126 -13.12 -8.50 -17.20
C ASN A 126 -13.22 -9.59 -16.13
N SER A 127 -14.29 -9.50 -15.36
CA SER A 127 -14.54 -10.35 -14.19
C SER A 127 -15.63 -11.39 -14.41
N SER A 128 -16.06 -11.61 -15.67
CA SER A 128 -17.20 -12.51 -15.98
C SER A 128 -17.03 -13.91 -15.39
N ASP A 129 -15.81 -14.47 -15.42
CA ASP A 129 -15.54 -15.80 -14.86
C ASP A 129 -15.55 -15.78 -13.33
N ALA A 130 -15.03 -14.72 -12.72
CA ALA A 130 -15.05 -14.55 -11.27
C ALA A 130 -16.50 -14.35 -10.77
N GLN A 131 -17.31 -13.56 -11.47
CA GLN A 131 -18.73 -13.39 -11.16
C GLN A 131 -19.47 -14.73 -11.23
N ASN A 132 -19.25 -15.53 -12.27
CA ASN A 132 -19.82 -16.86 -12.39
C ASN A 132 -19.40 -17.79 -11.22
N ASN A 133 -18.21 -17.61 -10.66
CA ASN A 133 -17.77 -18.36 -9.49
C ASN A 133 -18.51 -17.92 -8.22
N VAL A 134 -18.74 -16.62 -8.04
CA VAL A 134 -19.59 -16.10 -6.95
C VAL A 134 -21.00 -16.68 -7.06
N ASP A 135 -21.62 -16.61 -8.23
CA ASP A 135 -22.96 -17.12 -8.47
C ASP A 135 -23.09 -18.63 -8.15
N ARG A 136 -22.08 -19.42 -8.51
CA ARG A 136 -22.03 -20.85 -8.16
C ARG A 136 -21.87 -21.08 -6.66
N ALA A 137 -21.06 -20.28 -5.99
CA ALA A 137 -20.89 -20.36 -4.55
C ALA A 137 -22.18 -19.98 -3.82
N GLU A 138 -22.91 -18.95 -4.28
CA GLU A 138 -24.23 -18.56 -3.74
C GLU A 138 -25.27 -19.67 -3.90
N ILE A 139 -25.30 -20.35 -5.06
CA ILE A 139 -26.15 -21.51 -5.25
C ILE A 139 -25.80 -22.60 -4.24
N SER A 140 -24.52 -22.83 -3.98
CA SER A 140 -24.08 -23.81 -2.98
C SER A 140 -24.53 -23.43 -1.56
N VAL A 141 -24.49 -22.14 -1.20
CA VAL A 141 -25.06 -21.65 0.08
C VAL A 141 -26.56 -21.92 0.16
N ALA A 142 -27.29 -21.63 -0.91
CA ALA A 142 -28.73 -21.87 -0.94
C ALA A 142 -29.06 -23.36 -0.73
N GLN A 143 -28.30 -24.26 -1.36
CA GLN A 143 -28.47 -25.72 -1.20
C GLN A 143 -28.12 -26.16 0.22
N ALA A 144 -26.99 -25.70 0.77
CA ALA A 144 -26.56 -26.04 2.12
C ALA A 144 -27.54 -25.50 3.19
N LYS A 145 -28.08 -24.29 2.96
CA LYS A 145 -29.12 -23.70 3.83
C LYS A 145 -30.39 -24.49 3.85
N MET A 146 -30.86 -24.96 2.68
CA MET A 146 -32.03 -25.87 2.61
C MET A 146 -31.75 -27.17 3.34
N ALA A 147 -30.56 -27.78 3.16
CA ALA A 147 -30.21 -29.02 3.85
C ALA A 147 -30.14 -28.82 5.37
N TYR A 148 -29.58 -27.69 5.83
CA TYR A 148 -29.56 -27.36 7.26
C TYR A 148 -30.96 -27.15 7.82
N GLN A 149 -31.84 -26.45 7.10
CA GLN A 149 -33.22 -26.26 7.52
C GLN A 149 -33.98 -27.61 7.60
N GLN A 150 -33.83 -28.48 6.60
CA GLN A 150 -34.43 -29.83 6.61
C GLN A 150 -33.93 -30.68 7.79
N ALA A 151 -32.61 -30.63 8.06
CA ALA A 151 -32.06 -31.36 9.20
C ALA A 151 -32.60 -30.82 10.53
N LYS A 152 -32.73 -29.49 10.65
CA LYS A 152 -33.30 -28.83 11.83
C LYS A 152 -34.77 -29.17 12.04
N GLU A 153 -35.57 -29.21 10.96
CA GLU A 153 -36.97 -29.61 11.00
C GLU A 153 -37.13 -31.10 11.31
N ALA A 154 -36.20 -31.94 10.86
CA ALA A 154 -36.20 -33.36 11.22
C ALA A 154 -35.94 -33.57 12.72
N LEU A 155 -35.07 -32.76 13.33
CA LEU A 155 -34.82 -32.74 14.77
C LEU A 155 -35.99 -32.11 15.55
N ASN A 156 -36.54 -31.01 15.03
CA ASN A 156 -37.63 -30.27 15.66
C ASN A 156 -38.81 -30.15 14.67
N PRO A 157 -39.70 -31.12 14.60
CA PRO A 157 -40.85 -31.08 13.71
C PRO A 157 -41.69 -29.83 13.93
N VAL A 158 -41.95 -29.09 12.85
CA VAL A 158 -42.68 -27.84 12.87
C VAL A 158 -44.09 -27.97 12.30
N ALA A 159 -44.98 -27.08 12.73
CA ALA A 159 -46.31 -26.99 12.15
C ALA A 159 -46.21 -26.55 10.68
N SER A 160 -46.69 -27.37 9.76
CA SER A 160 -46.65 -27.09 8.31
C SER A 160 -47.61 -25.99 7.88
N ILE A 161 -48.67 -25.77 8.67
CA ILE A 161 -49.69 -24.72 8.47
C ILE A 161 -50.00 -24.04 9.81
N SER A 162 -50.46 -22.78 9.77
CA SER A 162 -51.09 -22.15 10.92
C SER A 162 -52.47 -22.72 11.15
N GLY A 163 -52.75 -23.10 12.40
CA GLY A 163 -54.03 -23.71 12.69
C GLY A 163 -54.17 -24.15 14.14
N THR A 164 -55.13 -25.04 14.38
CA THR A 164 -55.37 -25.63 15.69
C THR A 164 -54.99 -27.12 15.63
N ILE A 165 -54.30 -27.60 16.64
CA ILE A 165 -53.98 -29.03 16.78
C ILE A 165 -55.27 -29.77 17.06
N GLN A 166 -55.69 -30.58 16.13
CA GLN A 166 -56.91 -31.40 16.27
C GLN A 166 -56.62 -32.66 17.12
N GLU A 167 -55.47 -33.28 16.86
CA GLU A 167 -55.09 -34.55 17.50
C GLU A 167 -53.57 -34.61 17.66
N LEU A 168 -53.12 -35.15 18.78
CA LEU A 168 -51.74 -35.52 19.03
C LEU A 168 -51.63 -37.04 19.07
N TYR A 169 -50.69 -37.59 18.29
CA TYR A 169 -50.45 -39.02 18.18
C TYR A 169 -49.30 -39.50 19.07
N VAL A 170 -48.59 -38.59 19.72
CA VAL A 170 -47.41 -38.87 20.55
C VAL A 170 -47.42 -38.07 21.86
N HIS A 171 -46.66 -38.56 22.85
CA HIS A 171 -46.49 -37.94 24.15
C HIS A 171 -44.97 -37.77 24.45
N ASN A 172 -44.66 -36.94 25.43
CA ASN A 172 -43.30 -36.84 25.92
C ASN A 172 -42.80 -38.18 26.44
N GLY A 173 -41.63 -38.64 25.99
CA GLY A 173 -41.03 -39.91 26.34
C GLY A 173 -41.28 -41.03 25.34
N ASP A 174 -42.22 -40.84 24.38
CA ASP A 174 -42.49 -41.86 23.35
C ASP A 174 -41.29 -42.00 22.40
N SER A 175 -41.01 -43.25 22.03
CA SER A 175 -40.03 -43.58 20.99
C SER A 175 -40.72 -43.64 19.63
N VAL A 176 -40.23 -42.84 18.69
CA VAL A 176 -40.79 -42.76 17.34
C VAL A 176 -39.77 -43.14 16.28
N ASN A 177 -40.23 -43.64 15.15
CA ASN A 177 -39.42 -43.81 13.94
C ASN A 177 -39.60 -42.60 13.00
N ALA A 178 -38.66 -42.38 12.08
CA ALA A 178 -38.87 -41.43 10.98
C ALA A 178 -40.17 -41.76 10.22
N GLY A 179 -40.97 -40.74 9.92
CA GLY A 179 -42.28 -40.88 9.30
C GLY A 179 -43.45 -41.19 10.26
N ALA A 180 -43.21 -41.29 11.58
CA ALA A 180 -44.31 -41.42 12.56
C ALA A 180 -45.14 -40.13 12.60
N GLN A 181 -46.47 -40.28 12.76
CA GLN A 181 -47.38 -39.14 12.90
C GLN A 181 -47.22 -38.50 14.28
N ILE A 182 -47.05 -37.16 14.32
CA ILE A 182 -46.91 -36.38 15.56
C ILE A 182 -48.19 -35.66 15.91
N ALA A 183 -48.75 -34.89 14.99
CA ALA A 183 -49.94 -34.10 15.21
C ALA A 183 -50.73 -33.89 13.93
N LYS A 184 -52.02 -33.82 14.04
CA LYS A 184 -52.94 -33.38 12.98
C LYS A 184 -53.31 -31.90 13.26
N ILE A 185 -53.00 -31.03 12.31
CA ILE A 185 -53.29 -29.59 12.40
C ILE A 185 -54.34 -29.25 11.38
N THR A 186 -55.39 -28.60 11.83
CA THR A 186 -56.44 -28.07 10.97
C THR A 186 -56.20 -26.58 10.76
N SER A 187 -56.30 -26.13 9.53
CA SER A 187 -56.13 -24.72 9.20
C SER A 187 -57.05 -23.83 10.01
N SER A 188 -56.51 -22.73 10.56
CA SER A 188 -57.27 -21.67 11.21
C SER A 188 -57.80 -20.64 10.20
N MET A 189 -57.58 -20.87 8.89
CA MET A 189 -58.09 -20.00 7.86
C MET A 189 -59.60 -19.99 7.82
N ASP A 190 -60.16 -18.95 7.24
CA ASP A 190 -61.61 -18.87 6.97
C ASP A 190 -62.12 -20.13 6.30
N LEU A 191 -63.27 -20.57 6.76
CA LEU A 191 -64.01 -21.69 6.15
C LEU A 191 -64.65 -21.22 4.87
N SER A 192 -64.56 -22.02 3.80
CA SER A 192 -65.31 -21.81 2.56
C SER A 192 -66.22 -22.97 2.33
N ILE A 193 -67.54 -22.72 2.34
CA ILE A 193 -68.55 -23.73 2.22
C ILE A 193 -69.46 -23.44 1.01
N ASP A 194 -69.66 -24.39 0.14
CA ASP A 194 -70.55 -24.30 -1.03
C ASP A 194 -71.98 -24.73 -0.67
N PHE A 195 -72.87 -23.75 -0.54
CA PHE A 195 -74.24 -23.96 -0.23
C PHE A 195 -75.12 -23.96 -1.50
N LEU A 196 -76.10 -24.85 -1.57
CA LEU A 196 -77.06 -24.85 -2.66
C LEU A 196 -78.34 -24.10 -2.25
N PHE A 197 -78.77 -23.14 -3.06
CA PHE A 197 -79.96 -22.31 -2.84
C PHE A 197 -81.02 -22.67 -3.91
N PRO A 198 -82.07 -23.46 -3.55
CA PRO A 198 -83.14 -23.71 -4.48
C PRO A 198 -84.03 -22.48 -4.66
N TYR A 199 -84.67 -22.37 -5.81
CA TYR A 199 -85.61 -21.34 -6.16
C TYR A 199 -84.91 -19.92 -6.25
N ALA A 200 -83.63 -19.87 -6.30
CA ALA A 200 -82.85 -18.61 -6.47
C ALA A 200 -82.23 -18.52 -7.87
N SER A 201 -82.01 -17.34 -8.33
CA SER A 201 -81.25 -17.03 -9.55
C SER A 201 -79.81 -16.62 -9.19
N PRO A 202 -78.83 -16.90 -10.04
CA PRO A 202 -77.48 -16.40 -9.83
C PRO A 202 -77.38 -14.89 -9.60
N THR A 203 -78.33 -14.13 -10.13
CA THR A 203 -78.41 -12.63 -9.99
C THR A 203 -78.91 -12.17 -8.63
N ASP A 204 -79.45 -13.09 -7.80
CA ASP A 204 -79.92 -12.78 -6.44
C ASP A 204 -78.78 -12.69 -5.43
N PHE A 205 -77.59 -13.10 -5.84
CA PHE A 205 -76.41 -13.13 -4.99
C PHE A 205 -75.24 -12.35 -5.65
N TYR A 206 -74.41 -11.72 -4.83
CA TYR A 206 -73.20 -11.02 -5.27
C TYR A 206 -72.07 -11.24 -4.25
N ALA A 207 -70.81 -11.17 -4.73
CA ALA A 207 -69.63 -11.28 -3.89
C ALA A 207 -69.60 -10.17 -2.82
N GLY A 208 -69.28 -10.49 -1.58
CA GLY A 208 -69.30 -9.57 -0.43
C GLY A 208 -70.66 -9.46 0.28
N GLN A 209 -71.76 -10.09 -0.24
CA GLN A 209 -73.07 -10.10 0.39
C GLN A 209 -73.02 -10.86 1.72
N ALA A 210 -73.64 -10.31 2.77
CA ALA A 210 -73.68 -10.94 4.08
C ALA A 210 -74.47 -12.28 4.08
N ALA A 211 -73.91 -13.27 4.68
CA ALA A 211 -74.49 -14.59 4.90
C ALA A 211 -74.54 -14.94 6.38
N THR A 212 -75.56 -15.55 6.81
CA THR A 212 -75.68 -16.13 8.16
C THR A 212 -75.56 -17.67 8.07
N VAL A 213 -74.55 -18.24 8.69
CA VAL A 213 -74.22 -19.64 8.64
C VAL A 213 -74.54 -20.28 10.00
N TYR A 214 -75.34 -21.35 9.97
CA TYR A 214 -75.68 -22.15 11.12
C TYR A 214 -74.84 -23.43 11.05
N ILE A 215 -73.96 -23.60 12.00
CA ILE A 215 -73.12 -24.80 12.11
C ILE A 215 -73.77 -25.75 13.13
N GLY A 216 -73.92 -27.01 12.77
CA GLY A 216 -74.43 -28.00 13.71
C GLY A 216 -73.57 -28.07 14.96
N ASN A 217 -74.17 -28.17 16.12
CA ASN A 217 -73.58 -28.14 17.46
C ASN A 217 -73.02 -26.74 17.95
N TYR A 218 -73.39 -25.67 17.21
CA TYR A 218 -73.16 -24.31 17.67
C TYR A 218 -74.52 -23.66 18.00
N ASP A 219 -74.56 -23.00 19.20
CA ASP A 219 -75.81 -22.37 19.64
C ASP A 219 -76.08 -21.03 18.94
N ALA A 220 -75.05 -20.38 18.41
CA ALA A 220 -75.13 -19.07 17.72
C ALA A 220 -74.75 -19.19 16.25
N PRO A 221 -75.46 -18.48 15.36
CA PRO A 221 -75.09 -18.41 13.96
C PRO A 221 -73.76 -17.62 13.78
N VAL A 222 -72.99 -18.04 12.78
CA VAL A 222 -71.72 -17.40 12.41
C VAL A 222 -71.93 -16.48 11.20
N SER A 223 -71.43 -15.27 11.27
CA SER A 223 -71.46 -14.34 10.15
C SER A 223 -70.47 -14.76 9.06
N GLY A 224 -70.92 -14.85 7.85
CA GLY A 224 -70.10 -15.09 6.67
C GLY A 224 -70.33 -14.07 5.57
N THR A 225 -69.59 -14.14 4.52
CA THR A 225 -69.77 -13.34 3.29
C THR A 225 -69.75 -14.26 2.07
N VAL A 226 -70.53 -13.87 1.07
CA VAL A 226 -70.51 -14.56 -0.24
C VAL A 226 -69.13 -14.30 -0.89
N ASP A 227 -68.39 -15.36 -1.17
CA ASP A 227 -67.10 -15.32 -1.86
C ASP A 227 -67.30 -15.35 -3.39
N SER A 228 -68.10 -16.32 -3.84
CA SER A 228 -68.39 -16.47 -5.27
C SER A 228 -69.76 -17.14 -5.48
N VAL A 229 -70.36 -16.84 -6.63
CA VAL A 229 -71.65 -17.40 -7.06
C VAL A 229 -71.43 -18.17 -8.35
N SER A 230 -71.90 -19.41 -8.40
CA SER A 230 -71.81 -20.21 -9.61
C SER A 230 -72.89 -19.76 -10.65
N ASN A 231 -72.37 -19.48 -11.85
CA ASN A 231 -73.24 -19.15 -12.98
C ASN A 231 -74.02 -20.39 -13.55
N SER A 232 -73.71 -21.60 -13.05
CA SER A 232 -74.36 -22.80 -13.42
C SER A 232 -75.28 -23.29 -12.28
N THR A 233 -76.47 -23.79 -12.62
CA THR A 233 -77.37 -24.38 -11.65
C THR A 233 -77.01 -25.89 -11.42
N SER A 234 -77.04 -26.29 -10.16
CA SER A 234 -76.90 -27.68 -9.74
C SER A 234 -78.27 -28.27 -9.41
N ILE A 235 -78.41 -29.53 -9.59
CA ILE A 235 -79.65 -30.24 -9.21
C ILE A 235 -79.48 -30.84 -7.81
N THR A 236 -80.36 -30.49 -6.88
CA THR A 236 -80.40 -31.08 -5.53
C THR A 236 -80.79 -32.54 -5.55
N SER A 237 -80.59 -33.27 -4.46
CA SER A 237 -80.97 -34.66 -4.34
C SER A 237 -82.48 -34.91 -4.54
N ASN A 238 -83.33 -33.89 -4.35
CA ASN A 238 -84.78 -33.93 -4.60
C ASN A 238 -85.20 -33.43 -5.99
N GLY A 239 -84.23 -33.24 -6.90
CA GLY A 239 -84.52 -32.78 -8.28
C GLY A 239 -84.78 -31.28 -8.46
N LEU A 240 -84.55 -30.46 -7.45
CA LEU A 240 -84.73 -29.03 -7.54
C LEU A 240 -83.51 -28.41 -8.16
N SER A 241 -83.70 -27.41 -9.06
CA SER A 241 -82.62 -26.55 -9.54
C SER A 241 -82.23 -25.61 -8.45
N ALA A 242 -80.91 -25.51 -8.16
CA ALA A 242 -80.36 -24.65 -7.14
C ALA A 242 -79.10 -23.97 -7.64
N VAL A 243 -78.87 -22.78 -7.15
CA VAL A 243 -77.60 -22.02 -7.36
C VAL A 243 -76.61 -22.39 -6.30
N SER A 244 -75.38 -22.74 -6.68
CA SER A 244 -74.29 -22.95 -5.73
C SER A 244 -73.62 -21.59 -5.40
N VAL A 245 -73.58 -21.26 -4.12
CA VAL A 245 -72.95 -20.04 -3.58
C VAL A 245 -71.93 -20.45 -2.57
N ARG A 246 -70.67 -20.02 -2.80
CA ARG A 246 -69.58 -20.18 -1.86
C ARG A 246 -69.63 -19.07 -0.82
N VAL A 247 -69.72 -19.46 0.42
CA VAL A 247 -69.74 -18.56 1.56
C VAL A 247 -68.45 -18.75 2.34
N LYS A 248 -67.74 -17.65 2.54
CA LYS A 248 -66.55 -17.55 3.37
C LYS A 248 -66.95 -17.02 4.75
N LEU A 249 -66.46 -17.68 5.79
CA LEU A 249 -66.69 -17.28 7.18
C LEU A 249 -65.44 -17.51 8.01
N ALA A 250 -65.21 -16.68 9.01
CA ALA A 250 -64.10 -16.89 9.97
C ALA A 250 -64.37 -18.23 10.71
N ASN A 251 -63.33 -19.04 10.84
CA ASN A 251 -63.46 -20.28 11.62
C ASN A 251 -63.76 -19.94 13.09
N PRO A 252 -64.93 -20.31 13.63
CA PRO A 252 -65.27 -19.96 15.01
C PRO A 252 -64.49 -20.80 16.04
N GLY A 253 -63.58 -21.66 15.63
CA GLY A 253 -62.84 -22.62 16.45
C GLY A 253 -63.60 -23.94 16.67
N ALA A 254 -62.91 -24.98 17.09
CA ALA A 254 -63.46 -26.29 17.43
C ALA A 254 -64.48 -26.92 16.43
N VAL A 255 -64.41 -26.48 15.15
CA VAL A 255 -65.25 -27.12 14.07
C VAL A 255 -64.57 -28.41 13.63
N SER A 256 -65.37 -29.47 13.46
CA SER A 256 -64.93 -30.80 12.98
C SER A 256 -65.46 -31.06 11.57
N ASP A 257 -64.69 -31.83 10.78
CA ASP A 257 -65.14 -32.36 9.47
C ASP A 257 -66.46 -33.16 9.53
N SER A 258 -66.82 -33.59 10.74
CA SER A 258 -68.10 -34.27 10.97
C SER A 258 -69.30 -33.32 11.12
N PHE A 259 -69.03 -32.00 11.17
CA PHE A 259 -70.10 -31.01 11.32
C PHE A 259 -70.71 -30.68 9.95
N THR A 260 -71.95 -30.32 10.00
CA THR A 260 -72.70 -29.82 8.85
C THR A 260 -73.15 -28.41 9.08
N ALA A 261 -73.36 -27.67 8.03
CA ALA A 261 -73.77 -26.27 8.09
C ALA A 261 -74.92 -26.02 7.14
N SER A 262 -75.78 -25.07 7.48
CA SER A 262 -76.74 -24.45 6.59
C SER A 262 -76.56 -22.96 6.56
N ALA A 263 -76.94 -22.31 5.48
CA ALA A 263 -76.73 -20.84 5.33
C ALA A 263 -78.05 -20.13 4.97
N ARG A 264 -78.10 -18.84 5.37
CA ARG A 264 -79.13 -17.91 4.93
C ARG A 264 -78.52 -16.67 4.35
N ILE A 265 -78.94 -16.34 3.14
CA ILE A 265 -78.47 -15.11 2.48
C ILE A 265 -79.73 -14.30 2.11
N GLY A 266 -79.89 -13.17 2.79
CA GLY A 266 -81.16 -12.43 2.68
C GLY A 266 -82.37 -13.25 3.00
N ASN A 267 -83.32 -13.44 2.07
CA ASN A 267 -84.54 -14.26 2.21
C ASN A 267 -84.33 -15.70 1.79
N TYR A 268 -83.20 -16.04 1.20
CA TYR A 268 -82.97 -17.42 0.70
C TYR A 268 -82.29 -18.29 1.78
N ALA A 269 -82.76 -19.49 1.94
CA ALA A 269 -82.16 -20.54 2.82
C ALA A 269 -81.52 -21.62 1.96
N SER A 270 -80.38 -22.14 2.40
CA SER A 270 -79.66 -23.21 1.74
C SER A 270 -80.48 -24.52 1.80
N TYR A 271 -80.24 -25.38 0.85
CA TYR A 271 -80.85 -26.71 0.80
C TYR A 271 -80.14 -27.69 1.76
N GLY A 272 -80.85 -28.13 2.78
CA GLY A 272 -80.36 -29.15 3.71
C GLY A 272 -79.11 -28.71 4.52
N GLN A 273 -78.40 -29.70 4.98
CA GLN A 273 -77.19 -29.58 5.73
C GLN A 273 -75.99 -29.90 4.81
N THR A 274 -75.04 -28.99 4.63
CA THR A 274 -73.86 -29.20 3.83
C THR A 274 -72.72 -29.64 4.74
N PRO A 275 -72.00 -30.72 4.46
CA PRO A 275 -70.77 -31.06 5.20
C PRO A 275 -69.76 -29.94 5.18
N ILE A 276 -69.13 -29.62 6.33
CA ILE A 276 -68.07 -28.64 6.41
C ILE A 276 -66.77 -29.32 6.01
N ASN A 277 -66.13 -28.81 4.97
CA ASN A 277 -64.80 -29.25 4.62
C ASN A 277 -63.82 -28.20 5.22
N LEU A 278 -63.12 -28.64 6.24
CA LEU A 278 -62.10 -27.85 6.90
C LEU A 278 -60.86 -27.73 6.01
N GLY A 279 -60.98 -27.20 4.85
CA GLY A 279 -59.91 -26.95 3.88
C GLY A 279 -58.48 -27.32 4.26
N GLY A 280 -58.23 -28.63 4.38
CA GLY A 280 -56.87 -29.16 4.55
C GLY A 280 -56.41 -29.30 6.01
N ALA A 281 -56.71 -30.46 6.62
CA ALA A 281 -55.91 -30.91 7.77
C ALA A 281 -54.58 -31.46 7.26
N THR A 282 -53.49 -31.03 7.87
CA THR A 282 -52.15 -31.53 7.56
C THR A 282 -51.61 -32.31 8.74
N ILE A 283 -50.99 -33.45 8.45
CA ILE A 283 -50.32 -34.24 9.49
C ILE A 283 -48.85 -33.86 9.51
N VAL A 284 -48.36 -33.56 10.69
CA VAL A 284 -46.92 -33.36 10.92
C VAL A 284 -46.30 -34.69 11.26
N TYR A 285 -45.22 -35.03 10.57
CA TYR A 285 -44.50 -36.28 10.73
C TYR A 285 -43.15 -36.08 11.40
N ALA A 286 -42.65 -37.07 12.11
CA ALA A 286 -41.28 -37.11 12.62
C ALA A 286 -40.31 -37.25 11.46
N GLY A 287 -39.38 -36.31 11.32
CA GLY A 287 -38.34 -36.34 10.30
C GLY A 287 -37.18 -37.29 10.62
N ALA A 288 -37.06 -37.71 11.88
CA ALA A 288 -36.02 -38.62 12.38
C ALA A 288 -36.60 -39.59 13.40
N GLY A 289 -35.92 -40.71 13.62
CA GLY A 289 -36.22 -41.60 14.74
C GLY A 289 -35.56 -41.11 16.02
N GLY A 290 -36.26 -41.25 17.15
CA GLY A 290 -35.75 -40.79 18.45
C GLY A 290 -36.84 -40.76 19.52
N THR A 291 -36.56 -40.11 20.63
CA THR A 291 -37.51 -39.95 21.76
C THR A 291 -38.11 -38.55 21.74
N ILE A 292 -39.42 -38.43 21.84
CA ILE A 292 -40.14 -37.14 21.88
C ILE A 292 -39.87 -36.43 23.19
N GLN A 293 -39.43 -35.18 23.11
CA GLN A 293 -39.22 -34.29 24.25
C GLN A 293 -39.78 -32.90 23.95
N GLY A 294 -40.08 -32.14 25.01
CA GLY A 294 -40.50 -30.76 24.89
C GLY A 294 -41.86 -30.54 24.22
N LEU A 295 -42.68 -31.57 24.10
CA LEU A 295 -44.06 -31.44 23.63
C LEU A 295 -44.91 -30.80 24.74
N ASN A 296 -45.15 -29.50 24.62
CA ASN A 296 -45.91 -28.69 25.58
C ASN A 296 -47.26 -28.19 25.03
N LYS A 297 -47.62 -28.66 23.85
CA LYS A 297 -48.92 -28.38 23.20
C LYS A 297 -49.91 -29.47 23.50
N LEU A 298 -51.18 -29.11 23.55
CA LEU A 298 -52.31 -30.03 23.76
C LEU A 298 -53.24 -29.99 22.53
N ALA A 299 -54.09 -30.99 22.38
CA ALA A 299 -55.19 -30.91 21.44
C ALA A 299 -56.04 -29.66 21.75
N GLY A 300 -56.41 -28.89 20.76
CA GLY A 300 -57.08 -27.60 20.88
C GLY A 300 -56.13 -26.38 20.94
N SER A 301 -54.78 -26.57 21.07
CA SER A 301 -53.81 -25.47 21.03
C SER A 301 -53.68 -24.89 19.62
N THR A 302 -53.57 -23.58 19.51
CA THR A 302 -53.25 -22.90 18.24
C THR A 302 -51.76 -22.88 18.00
N VAL A 303 -51.36 -23.07 16.75
CA VAL A 303 -49.95 -23.03 16.30
C VAL A 303 -49.81 -22.19 15.04
N LYS A 304 -48.63 -21.61 14.86
CA LYS A 304 -48.30 -20.88 13.63
C LYS A 304 -47.43 -21.75 12.72
N GLN A 305 -47.52 -21.53 11.42
CA GLN A 305 -46.64 -22.18 10.45
C GLN A 305 -45.16 -21.95 10.84
N GLY A 306 -44.36 -23.02 10.83
CA GLY A 306 -42.96 -23.00 11.24
C GLY A 306 -42.71 -23.06 12.76
N GLU A 307 -43.78 -23.09 13.60
CA GLU A 307 -43.64 -23.23 15.05
C GLU A 307 -43.26 -24.68 15.40
N PRO A 308 -42.19 -24.91 16.19
CA PRO A 308 -41.82 -26.26 16.61
C PRO A 308 -42.83 -26.83 17.58
N LEU A 309 -43.21 -28.09 17.34
CA LEU A 309 -44.17 -28.82 18.19
C LEU A 309 -43.48 -29.59 19.31
N CYS A 310 -42.37 -30.22 19.01
CA CYS A 310 -41.56 -31.03 19.91
C CYS A 310 -40.13 -31.13 19.40
N THR A 311 -39.25 -31.74 20.17
CA THR A 311 -37.91 -32.16 19.76
C THR A 311 -37.85 -33.68 19.72
N VAL A 312 -37.33 -34.25 18.64
CA VAL A 312 -37.02 -35.67 18.52
C VAL A 312 -35.59 -35.90 19.00
N GLU A 313 -35.44 -36.28 20.25
CA GLU A 313 -34.12 -36.53 20.84
C GLU A 313 -33.44 -37.70 20.14
N SER A 314 -32.41 -37.41 19.35
CA SER A 314 -31.66 -38.38 18.57
C SER A 314 -30.25 -37.90 18.36
N ALA A 315 -29.25 -38.71 18.70
CA ALA A 315 -27.85 -38.41 18.43
C ALA A 315 -27.59 -38.26 16.93
N ASP A 316 -28.18 -39.12 16.12
CA ASP A 316 -28.05 -39.09 14.66
C ASP A 316 -28.65 -37.82 14.05
N ALA A 317 -29.82 -37.39 14.53
CA ALA A 317 -30.48 -36.17 14.05
C ALA A 317 -29.67 -34.94 14.44
N ARG A 318 -29.12 -34.87 15.66
CA ARG A 318 -28.21 -33.80 16.08
C ARG A 318 -26.96 -33.77 15.23
N ASN A 319 -26.30 -34.90 14.97
CA ASN A 319 -25.12 -34.98 14.13
C ASN A 319 -25.43 -34.51 12.69
N ARG A 320 -26.63 -34.85 12.16
CA ARG A 320 -27.05 -34.34 10.84
C ARG A 320 -27.22 -32.84 10.82
N VAL A 321 -27.81 -32.25 11.87
CA VAL A 321 -27.94 -30.79 12.00
C VAL A 321 -26.55 -30.14 12.06
N GLU A 322 -25.65 -30.70 12.87
CA GLU A 322 -24.29 -30.15 13.00
C GLU A 322 -23.50 -30.28 11.70
N ASN A 323 -23.56 -31.42 11.03
CA ASN A 323 -22.90 -31.60 9.73
C ASN A 323 -23.47 -30.67 8.67
N ALA A 324 -24.78 -30.46 8.62
CA ALA A 324 -25.43 -29.56 7.70
C ALA A 324 -25.08 -28.09 8.04
N ARG A 325 -24.95 -27.73 9.34
CA ARG A 325 -24.49 -26.42 9.79
C ARG A 325 -23.05 -26.14 9.32
N LEU A 326 -22.16 -27.13 9.50
CA LEU A 326 -20.77 -27.01 9.04
C LEU A 326 -20.69 -26.92 7.52
N SER A 327 -21.54 -27.66 6.79
CA SER A 327 -21.61 -27.54 5.34
C SER A 327 -22.09 -26.18 4.89
N LEU A 328 -23.08 -25.59 5.57
CA LEU A 328 -23.52 -24.21 5.32
C LEU A 328 -22.39 -23.21 5.57
N GLN A 329 -21.72 -23.33 6.69
CA GLN A 329 -20.57 -22.45 7.03
C GLN A 329 -19.46 -22.54 5.99
N ASN A 330 -19.14 -23.74 5.50
CA ASN A 330 -18.14 -23.93 4.45
C ASN A 330 -18.59 -23.29 3.12
N ALA A 331 -19.87 -23.39 2.78
CA ALA A 331 -20.41 -22.76 1.58
C ALA A 331 -20.41 -21.23 1.70
N GLU A 332 -20.75 -20.67 2.87
CA GLU A 332 -20.66 -19.22 3.13
C GLU A 332 -19.22 -18.71 3.02
N LEU A 333 -18.24 -19.47 3.54
CA LEU A 333 -16.84 -19.15 3.39
C LEU A 333 -16.41 -19.16 1.91
N ALA A 334 -16.91 -20.11 1.12
CA ALA A 334 -16.62 -20.19 -0.31
C ALA A 334 -17.15 -18.96 -1.07
N VAL A 335 -18.32 -18.42 -0.69
CA VAL A 335 -18.83 -17.15 -1.26
C VAL A 335 -17.91 -16.00 -0.90
N SER A 336 -17.47 -15.88 0.36
CA SER A 336 -16.54 -14.82 0.77
C SER A 336 -15.25 -14.88 -0.04
N MET A 337 -14.66 -16.07 -0.19
CA MET A 337 -13.43 -16.24 -0.98
C MET A 337 -13.63 -15.91 -2.46
N ALA A 338 -14.79 -16.25 -3.03
CA ALA A 338 -15.11 -15.93 -4.41
C ALA A 338 -15.34 -14.42 -4.60
N ALA A 339 -15.98 -13.76 -3.62
CA ALA A 339 -16.18 -12.31 -3.62
C ALA A 339 -14.85 -11.55 -3.47
N ASP A 340 -13.99 -11.97 -2.54
CA ASP A 340 -12.65 -11.39 -2.38
C ASP A 340 -11.85 -11.50 -3.69
N SER A 341 -11.94 -12.67 -4.37
CA SER A 341 -11.30 -12.87 -5.67
C SER A 341 -11.93 -12.01 -6.77
N LEU A 342 -13.21 -11.68 -6.70
CA LEU A 342 -13.88 -10.76 -7.63
C LEU A 342 -13.41 -9.31 -7.41
N ASP A 343 -13.19 -8.92 -6.16
CA ASP A 343 -12.70 -7.57 -5.83
C ASP A 343 -11.29 -7.32 -6.40
N ASP A 344 -10.46 -8.36 -6.55
CA ASP A 344 -9.12 -8.25 -7.16
C ASP A 344 -9.16 -7.81 -8.64
N TYR A 345 -10.31 -7.91 -9.32
CA TYR A 345 -10.53 -7.40 -10.68
C TYR A 345 -10.73 -5.89 -10.72
N ASN A 346 -10.96 -5.25 -9.58
CA ASN A 346 -11.09 -3.81 -9.42
C ASN A 346 -9.77 -3.25 -8.86
N ILE A 347 -8.90 -2.80 -9.73
CA ILE A 347 -7.59 -2.28 -9.34
C ILE A 347 -7.74 -0.83 -8.90
N THR A 348 -7.44 -0.56 -7.63
CA THR A 348 -7.59 0.75 -7.00
C THR A 348 -6.24 1.38 -6.65
N SER A 349 -6.22 2.71 -6.50
CA SER A 349 -5.05 3.40 -5.98
C SER A 349 -4.86 3.12 -4.49
N GLN A 350 -3.62 2.78 -4.09
CA GLN A 350 -3.28 2.59 -2.67
C GLN A 350 -2.85 3.89 -1.98
N ILE A 351 -2.57 4.94 -2.74
CA ILE A 351 -2.19 6.26 -2.24
C ILE A 351 -3.05 7.35 -2.88
N THR A 352 -3.15 8.50 -2.22
CA THR A 352 -3.68 9.71 -2.82
C THR A 352 -2.54 10.42 -3.56
N GLY A 353 -2.75 10.77 -4.83
CA GLY A 353 -1.69 11.39 -5.62
C GLY A 353 -2.08 11.67 -7.06
N THR A 354 -1.13 12.08 -7.86
CA THR A 354 -1.30 12.38 -9.28
C THR A 354 -0.78 11.22 -10.12
N VAL A 355 -1.56 10.82 -11.13
CA VAL A 355 -1.17 9.81 -12.10
C VAL A 355 -0.10 10.38 -13.02
N ILE A 356 1.10 9.80 -13.02
CA ILE A 356 2.21 10.26 -13.85
C ILE A 356 2.52 9.35 -15.03
N GLU A 357 2.07 8.10 -14.97
CA GLU A 357 2.20 7.14 -16.06
C GLU A 357 0.91 6.32 -16.19
N LYS A 358 0.48 6.08 -17.43
CA LYS A 358 -0.62 5.19 -17.78
C LYS A 358 -0.16 4.31 -18.95
N ASN A 359 0.21 3.08 -18.64
CA ASN A 359 0.84 2.17 -19.61
C ASN A 359 -0.19 1.30 -20.34
N PHE A 360 -1.42 1.19 -19.79
CA PHE A 360 -2.50 0.37 -20.32
C PHE A 360 -3.80 1.18 -20.41
N LYS A 361 -4.67 0.78 -21.32
CA LYS A 361 -5.98 1.38 -21.58
C LYS A 361 -7.06 0.31 -21.71
N ALA A 362 -8.31 0.71 -21.75
CA ALA A 362 -9.42 -0.19 -22.03
C ALA A 362 -9.23 -0.92 -23.36
N GLY A 363 -9.47 -2.22 -23.36
CA GLY A 363 -9.24 -3.15 -24.46
C GLY A 363 -7.87 -3.83 -24.48
N ASP A 364 -6.93 -3.38 -23.66
CA ASP A 364 -5.60 -4.03 -23.56
C ASP A 364 -5.69 -5.28 -22.67
N LYS A 365 -4.81 -6.25 -22.93
CA LYS A 365 -4.69 -7.47 -22.12
C LYS A 365 -3.52 -7.38 -21.19
N VAL A 366 -3.74 -7.80 -19.96
CA VAL A 366 -2.73 -7.90 -18.91
C VAL A 366 -2.48 -9.38 -18.56
N GLU A 367 -1.21 -9.69 -18.28
CA GLU A 367 -0.75 -11.04 -17.95
C GLU A 367 -0.34 -11.16 -16.47
N GLY A 368 -1.12 -10.52 -15.58
CA GLY A 368 -0.82 -10.48 -14.17
C GLY A 368 0.54 -9.83 -13.90
N MET A 369 1.36 -10.46 -13.07
CA MET A 369 2.69 -9.95 -12.68
C MET A 369 3.63 -9.69 -13.88
N ASN A 370 3.44 -10.34 -15.01
CA ASN A 370 4.32 -10.19 -16.18
C ASN A 370 4.06 -8.89 -16.95
N SER A 371 2.94 -8.22 -16.69
CA SER A 371 2.61 -6.95 -17.37
C SER A 371 3.40 -5.75 -16.83
N GLY A 372 4.08 -5.90 -15.71
CA GLY A 372 4.78 -4.79 -15.06
C GLY A 372 3.83 -3.78 -14.44
N SER A 373 4.22 -2.50 -14.45
CA SER A 373 3.38 -1.42 -13.91
C SER A 373 2.30 -1.01 -14.92
N LEU A 374 1.05 -1.02 -14.48
CA LEU A 374 -0.09 -0.56 -15.29
C LEU A 374 -0.18 0.96 -15.33
N ALA A 375 0.08 1.58 -14.20
CA ALA A 375 0.12 3.03 -14.01
C ALA A 375 1.07 3.36 -12.85
N VAL A 376 1.50 4.60 -12.76
CA VAL A 376 2.29 5.12 -11.63
C VAL A 376 1.59 6.33 -11.05
N VAL A 377 1.42 6.32 -9.74
CA VAL A 377 0.82 7.41 -8.98
C VAL A 377 1.86 7.99 -8.03
N TYR A 378 2.06 9.31 -8.05
CA TYR A 378 2.94 10.03 -7.14
C TYR A 378 2.14 10.84 -6.13
N ASP A 379 2.47 10.66 -4.86
CA ASP A 379 2.05 11.59 -3.82
C ASP A 379 2.93 12.85 -3.89
N MET A 380 2.31 13.96 -4.25
CA MET A 380 2.94 15.27 -4.41
C MET A 380 2.66 16.19 -3.21
N SER A 381 2.29 15.65 -2.05
CA SER A 381 2.04 16.46 -0.84
C SER A 381 3.29 17.21 -0.35
N TYR A 382 4.47 16.64 -0.56
CA TYR A 382 5.78 17.24 -0.39
C TYR A 382 6.79 16.54 -1.31
N LEU A 383 7.94 17.13 -1.51
CA LEU A 383 9.07 16.45 -2.13
C LEU A 383 10.09 16.04 -1.06
N LYS A 384 10.81 14.99 -1.32
CA LYS A 384 11.93 14.55 -0.50
C LYS A 384 13.18 14.34 -1.34
N LEU A 385 14.30 14.49 -0.73
CA LEU A 385 15.59 14.14 -1.31
C LEU A 385 16.43 13.34 -0.30
N GLU A 386 17.27 12.48 -0.80
CA GLU A 386 18.23 11.72 -0.01
C GLU A 386 19.62 12.15 -0.41
N MET A 387 20.27 12.92 0.47
CA MET A 387 21.62 13.41 0.28
C MET A 387 22.61 12.49 0.99
N ALA A 388 23.64 12.06 0.27
CA ALA A 388 24.74 11.30 0.86
C ALA A 388 25.71 12.26 1.56
N VAL A 389 25.83 12.14 2.87
CA VAL A 389 26.74 12.92 3.70
C VAL A 389 27.93 12.07 4.11
N ASP A 390 29.14 12.60 3.98
CA ASP A 390 30.38 11.91 4.34
C ASP A 390 30.45 11.60 5.85
N GLU A 391 31.17 10.52 6.21
CA GLU A 391 31.37 10.10 7.60
C GLU A 391 31.99 11.21 8.47
N LEU A 392 32.80 12.08 7.91
CA LEU A 392 33.43 13.18 8.65
C LEU A 392 32.46 14.32 8.97
N ASP A 393 31.40 14.46 8.17
CA ASP A 393 30.43 15.56 8.29
C ASP A 393 29.11 15.12 8.94
N ILE A 394 28.80 13.82 9.00
CA ILE A 394 27.52 13.32 9.52
C ILE A 394 27.28 13.72 10.98
N SER A 395 28.35 13.87 11.77
CA SER A 395 28.25 14.32 13.16
C SER A 395 27.78 15.77 13.34
N LYS A 396 27.76 16.55 12.25
CA LYS A 396 27.29 17.96 12.20
C LYS A 396 25.82 18.06 11.80
N VAL A 397 25.20 16.94 11.39
CA VAL A 397 23.85 16.92 10.84
C VAL A 397 22.89 16.31 11.85
N GLU A 398 21.84 17.05 12.18
CA GLU A 398 20.79 16.65 13.12
C GLU A 398 19.41 16.82 12.47
N ALA A 399 18.45 15.98 12.88
CA ALA A 399 17.07 16.13 12.47
C ALA A 399 16.49 17.48 12.92
N GLY A 400 15.74 18.14 12.05
CA GLY A 400 15.16 19.46 12.29
C GLY A 400 15.99 20.64 11.79
N GLN A 401 17.21 20.44 11.32
CA GLN A 401 18.03 21.51 10.74
C GLN A 401 17.42 22.03 9.44
N SER A 402 17.57 23.34 9.21
CA SER A 402 17.17 24.01 7.97
C SER A 402 18.12 23.67 6.84
N VAL A 403 17.56 23.50 5.65
CA VAL A 403 18.32 23.18 4.44
C VAL A 403 17.94 24.15 3.34
N THR A 404 18.94 24.81 2.79
CA THR A 404 18.79 25.65 1.59
C THR A 404 18.99 24.77 0.36
N ILE A 405 18.02 24.80 -0.57
CA ILE A 405 18.00 23.95 -1.75
C ILE A 405 17.96 24.82 -3.00
N THR A 406 18.82 24.52 -3.96
CA THR A 406 18.87 25.17 -5.27
C THR A 406 18.81 24.11 -6.37
N ALA A 407 18.12 24.44 -7.46
CA ALA A 407 18.01 23.58 -8.63
C ALA A 407 18.47 24.33 -9.87
N ASP A 408 19.35 23.74 -10.66
CA ASP A 408 19.84 24.34 -11.91
C ASP A 408 18.70 24.54 -12.94
N ALA A 409 17.65 23.70 -12.84
CA ALA A 409 16.49 23.80 -13.71
C ALA A 409 15.55 24.98 -13.39
N VAL A 410 15.72 25.63 -12.21
CA VAL A 410 14.89 26.75 -11.73
C VAL A 410 15.84 27.86 -11.27
N GLU A 411 16.41 28.57 -12.23
CA GLU A 411 17.42 29.59 -11.97
C GLU A 411 16.90 30.73 -11.06
N GLY A 412 17.70 31.12 -10.10
CA GLY A 412 17.46 32.30 -9.23
C GLY A 412 16.42 32.05 -8.12
N GLN A 413 15.91 30.84 -7.95
CA GLN A 413 15.04 30.48 -6.83
C GLN A 413 15.76 29.58 -5.82
N THR A 414 15.52 29.86 -4.56
CA THR A 414 15.96 29.03 -3.43
C THR A 414 14.75 28.47 -2.70
N PHE A 415 14.84 27.21 -2.34
CA PHE A 415 13.78 26.50 -1.61
C PHE A 415 14.31 26.12 -0.23
N THR A 416 13.42 26.03 0.72
CA THR A 416 13.76 25.64 2.08
C THR A 416 13.25 24.23 2.37
N GLY A 417 14.15 23.37 2.82
CA GLY A 417 13.84 22.04 3.32
C GLY A 417 14.17 21.91 4.80
N VAL A 418 13.82 20.79 5.37
CA VAL A 418 14.15 20.42 6.76
C VAL A 418 14.68 18.99 6.77
N VAL A 419 15.77 18.77 7.51
CA VAL A 419 16.28 17.42 7.76
C VAL A 419 15.25 16.64 8.56
N ASP A 420 14.71 15.58 7.96
CA ASP A 420 13.73 14.69 8.57
C ASP A 420 14.40 13.55 9.33
N ASN A 421 15.34 12.90 8.67
CA ASN A 421 16.01 11.74 9.23
C ASN A 421 17.46 11.64 8.78
N VAL A 422 18.32 11.25 9.71
CA VAL A 422 19.73 10.91 9.48
C VAL A 422 19.86 9.41 9.63
N SER A 423 20.22 8.72 8.57
CA SER A 423 20.38 7.25 8.61
C SER A 423 21.55 6.85 9.50
N ILE A 424 21.33 5.88 10.36
CA ILE A 424 22.40 5.23 11.13
C ILE A 424 23.14 4.15 10.31
N ASN A 425 22.62 3.80 9.14
CA ASN A 425 23.21 2.82 8.26
C ASN A 425 23.98 3.51 7.14
N GLY A 426 25.31 3.46 7.24
CA GLY A 426 26.19 4.01 6.21
C GLY A 426 26.35 3.06 5.03
N THR A 427 26.55 3.63 3.85
CA THR A 427 26.89 2.89 2.62
C THR A 427 28.33 3.19 2.24
N THR A 428 29.13 2.15 1.97
CA THR A 428 30.52 2.30 1.55
C THR A 428 30.63 2.03 0.06
N ALA A 429 31.13 3.01 -0.68
CA ALA A 429 31.40 2.90 -2.10
C ALA A 429 32.79 3.50 -2.43
N GLY A 430 33.62 2.76 -3.15
CA GLY A 430 34.95 3.25 -3.55
C GLY A 430 35.92 3.55 -2.38
N GLY A 431 35.67 3.02 -1.18
CA GLY A 431 36.50 3.26 0.01
C GLY A 431 36.10 4.48 0.85
N ALA A 432 35.05 5.19 0.47
CA ALA A 432 34.43 6.26 1.27
C ALA A 432 33.09 5.78 1.84
N THR A 433 32.81 6.12 3.10
CA THR A 433 31.54 5.82 3.77
C THR A 433 30.68 7.08 3.78
N SER A 434 29.43 6.95 3.33
CA SER A 434 28.45 8.01 3.39
C SER A 434 27.16 7.55 4.07
N TYR A 435 26.47 8.48 4.68
CA TYR A 435 25.20 8.28 5.38
C TYR A 435 24.09 9.01 4.64
N PRO A 436 23.01 8.33 4.24
CA PRO A 436 21.86 9.01 3.62
C PRO A 436 21.14 9.88 4.65
N VAL A 437 20.95 11.14 4.30
CA VAL A 437 20.17 12.12 5.05
C VAL A 437 18.93 12.45 4.23
N THR A 438 17.75 12.25 4.82
CA THR A 438 16.48 12.55 4.19
C THR A 438 16.05 13.97 4.53
N ILE A 439 15.76 14.77 3.52
CA ILE A 439 15.33 16.15 3.63
C ILE A 439 13.95 16.30 3.00
N LEU A 440 13.02 16.95 3.69
CA LEU A 440 11.66 17.22 3.22
C LEU A 440 11.52 18.66 2.75
N ILE A 441 10.81 18.84 1.64
CA ILE A 441 10.51 20.14 1.03
C ILE A 441 9.00 20.26 0.92
N LYS A 442 8.38 21.09 1.75
CA LYS A 442 6.90 21.27 1.76
C LYS A 442 6.48 22.28 0.69
N ASP A 443 7.18 23.40 0.62
CA ASP A 443 6.92 24.47 -0.35
C ASP A 443 7.90 24.33 -1.52
N TYR A 444 7.60 23.41 -2.42
CA TYR A 444 8.51 23.05 -3.52
C TYR A 444 8.26 23.82 -4.83
N GLY A 445 7.21 24.66 -4.92
CA GLY A 445 6.94 25.52 -6.08
C GLY A 445 7.01 24.78 -7.42
N ASP A 446 7.94 25.21 -8.29
CA ASP A 446 8.14 24.65 -9.63
C ASP A 446 9.04 23.40 -9.67
N LEU A 447 9.56 22.96 -8.53
CA LEU A 447 10.36 21.73 -8.44
C LEU A 447 9.52 20.50 -8.80
N LYS A 448 10.14 19.56 -9.50
CA LYS A 448 9.50 18.30 -9.92
C LYS A 448 10.33 17.10 -9.50
N PRO A 449 9.70 15.95 -9.21
CA PRO A 449 10.42 14.70 -9.03
C PRO A 449 11.34 14.41 -10.22
N GLY A 450 12.53 13.88 -9.95
CA GLY A 450 13.53 13.59 -10.97
C GLY A 450 14.50 14.75 -11.24
N MET A 451 14.26 15.97 -10.75
CA MET A 451 15.22 17.06 -10.85
C MET A 451 16.39 16.84 -9.91
N ASN A 452 17.61 17.19 -10.37
CA ASN A 452 18.79 17.22 -9.54
C ASN A 452 18.86 18.60 -8.84
N VAL A 453 19.20 18.57 -7.57
CA VAL A 453 19.30 19.75 -6.72
C VAL A 453 20.58 19.71 -5.90
N SER A 454 21.07 20.90 -5.56
CA SER A 454 22.12 21.08 -4.56
C SER A 454 21.46 21.48 -3.25
N ALA A 455 21.79 20.78 -2.18
CA ALA A 455 21.26 21.02 -0.84
C ALA A 455 22.39 21.40 0.10
N THR A 456 22.19 22.48 0.86
CA THR A 456 23.11 22.97 1.88
C THR A 456 22.42 22.92 3.23
N ILE A 457 22.85 22.01 4.09
CA ILE A 457 22.35 21.88 5.47
C ILE A 457 23.05 22.95 6.31
N GLU A 458 22.28 23.81 6.95
CA GLU A 458 22.81 24.84 7.85
C GLU A 458 23.08 24.21 9.22
N GLY A 459 24.35 24.13 9.58
CA GLY A 459 24.82 23.62 10.85
C GLY A 459 25.02 24.70 11.90
N ASP A 460 25.85 24.40 12.89
CA ASP A 460 26.21 25.33 13.96
C ASP A 460 26.85 26.63 13.43
N ARG A 461 26.44 27.75 13.98
CA ARG A 461 27.04 29.04 13.71
C ARG A 461 27.93 29.44 14.89
N VAL A 462 29.19 29.78 14.61
CA VAL A 462 30.11 30.36 15.59
C VAL A 462 30.20 31.85 15.30
N PRO A 463 29.49 32.70 16.07
CA PRO A 463 29.49 34.12 15.81
C PRO A 463 30.84 34.75 16.22
N ASN A 464 31.32 35.69 15.41
CA ASN A 464 32.51 36.49 15.70
C ASN A 464 33.79 35.65 15.97
N ALA A 465 33.92 34.50 15.28
CA ALA A 465 35.12 33.65 15.36
C ALA A 465 36.34 34.33 14.71
N LEU A 466 37.50 34.19 15.32
CA LEU A 466 38.75 34.57 14.67
C LEU A 466 39.11 33.50 13.65
N CYS A 467 39.09 33.83 12.37
CA CYS A 467 39.25 32.87 11.28
C CYS A 467 40.47 33.15 10.42
N ILE A 468 41.09 32.09 9.94
CA ILE A 468 42.12 32.12 8.90
C ILE A 468 41.73 31.17 7.78
N PRO A 469 42.17 31.36 6.53
CA PRO A 469 41.99 30.39 5.47
C PRO A 469 42.60 29.02 5.87
N VAL A 470 41.91 27.95 5.57
CA VAL A 470 42.36 26.56 5.91
C VAL A 470 43.72 26.26 5.28
N ASP A 471 43.98 26.80 4.08
CA ASP A 471 45.26 26.66 3.36
C ASP A 471 46.46 27.32 4.06
N ALA A 472 46.22 28.17 5.07
CA ALA A 472 47.28 28.76 5.88
C ALA A 472 47.79 27.85 6.99
N VAL A 473 47.07 26.76 7.27
CA VAL A 473 47.40 25.80 8.34
C VAL A 473 48.35 24.73 7.81
N ASN A 474 49.50 24.64 8.43
CA ASN A 474 50.48 23.61 8.15
C ASN A 474 50.26 22.36 9.03
N ARG A 475 50.92 21.26 8.66
CA ARG A 475 50.91 20.04 9.46
C ARG A 475 51.37 20.29 10.90
N GLY A 476 50.62 19.75 11.87
CA GLY A 476 50.94 19.92 13.30
C GLY A 476 50.32 21.17 13.92
N ASN A 477 49.19 21.67 13.39
CA ASN A 477 48.46 22.86 13.88
C ASN A 477 49.34 24.09 14.02
N THR A 478 50.13 24.37 12.99
CA THR A 478 51.00 25.52 12.95
C THR A 478 50.67 26.43 11.75
N VAL A 479 50.95 27.69 11.88
CA VAL A 479 50.82 28.67 10.79
C VAL A 479 52.15 29.36 10.55
N THR A 480 52.41 29.77 9.34
CA THR A 480 53.58 30.58 9.00
C THR A 480 53.22 32.05 9.11
N VAL A 481 53.92 32.76 9.97
CA VAL A 481 53.75 34.22 10.18
C VAL A 481 55.02 34.97 9.77
N PRO A 482 54.93 36.22 9.30
CA PRO A 482 56.10 36.99 8.99
C PRO A 482 56.80 37.54 10.28
N GLY A 483 58.08 37.23 10.47
CA GLY A 483 58.88 37.85 11.50
C GLY A 483 59.35 39.32 11.12
N PRO A 484 59.97 40.03 12.04
CA PRO A 484 60.36 41.41 11.82
C PRO A 484 61.21 41.61 10.55
N GLY A 485 60.70 42.40 9.58
CA GLY A 485 61.37 42.69 8.30
C GLY A 485 61.31 41.51 7.29
N ALA A 486 60.38 40.59 7.42
CA ALA A 486 60.10 39.53 6.45
C ALA A 486 59.25 40.03 5.29
N MET A 487 58.41 41.05 5.52
CA MET A 487 57.49 41.61 4.53
C MET A 487 58.08 42.78 3.78
N ASN A 488 57.54 43.06 2.59
CA ASN A 488 57.83 44.29 1.85
C ASN A 488 57.22 45.51 2.57
N ALA A 489 57.59 46.73 2.10
CA ALA A 489 57.14 47.97 2.74
C ALA A 489 55.64 48.17 2.77
N ASP A 490 54.94 47.54 1.87
CA ASP A 490 53.46 47.60 1.72
C ASP A 490 52.72 46.39 2.40
N ASN A 491 53.43 45.50 3.08
CA ASN A 491 52.96 44.30 3.71
C ASN A 491 52.13 43.36 2.78
N THR A 492 52.34 43.41 1.47
CA THR A 492 51.58 42.66 0.47
C THR A 492 52.31 41.40 -0.02
N ALA A 493 53.59 41.26 0.23
CA ALA A 493 54.44 40.16 -0.20
C ALA A 493 55.59 39.88 0.72
N VAL A 494 56.04 38.64 0.77
CA VAL A 494 57.23 38.24 1.53
C VAL A 494 58.47 38.68 0.79
N ALA A 495 59.31 39.53 1.45
CA ALA A 495 60.57 40.02 0.94
C ALA A 495 61.74 39.12 1.34
N ASP A 496 61.73 38.52 2.50
CA ASP A 496 62.77 37.65 3.02
C ASP A 496 62.23 36.42 3.70
N VAL A 497 62.30 35.29 3.00
CA VAL A 497 61.75 33.98 3.44
C VAL A 497 62.50 33.41 4.67
N SER A 498 63.76 33.83 4.88
CA SER A 498 64.56 33.38 6.02
C SER A 498 64.15 33.97 7.37
N LYS A 499 63.26 34.95 7.36
CA LYS A 499 62.65 35.57 8.55
C LYS A 499 61.20 35.15 8.81
N LEU A 500 60.75 34.11 8.19
CA LEU A 500 59.45 33.55 8.48
C LEU A 500 59.51 32.70 9.77
N GLU A 501 58.48 32.84 10.58
CA GLU A 501 58.37 32.16 11.84
C GLU A 501 57.19 31.17 11.75
N THR A 502 57.35 30.00 12.39
CA THR A 502 56.26 29.05 12.54
C THR A 502 55.66 29.22 13.94
N ARG A 503 54.36 29.46 14.01
CA ARG A 503 53.63 29.66 15.27
C ARG A 503 52.63 28.55 15.47
N GLU A 504 52.61 27.94 16.66
CA GLU A 504 51.58 26.98 17.02
C GLU A 504 50.25 27.69 17.27
N VAL A 505 49.17 27.10 16.77
CA VAL A 505 47.81 27.62 16.94
C VAL A 505 46.89 26.55 17.47
N THR A 506 45.91 26.96 18.25
CA THR A 506 44.81 26.06 18.66
C THR A 506 43.66 26.30 17.71
N LEU A 507 43.28 25.26 16.97
CA LEU A 507 42.25 25.31 15.96
C LEU A 507 40.89 24.91 16.57
N GLY A 508 39.84 25.56 16.10
CA GLY A 508 38.45 25.28 16.42
C GLY A 508 37.68 24.63 15.25
N LYS A 509 36.46 25.10 15.01
CA LYS A 509 35.60 24.63 13.93
C LYS A 509 36.04 25.16 12.57
N SER A 510 35.73 24.45 11.48
CA SER A 510 36.05 24.84 10.10
C SER A 510 34.84 24.64 9.20
N ASP A 511 34.61 25.57 8.25
CA ASP A 511 33.60 25.48 7.19
C ASP A 511 34.14 24.93 5.86
N GLY A 512 35.44 24.61 5.81
CA GLY A 512 36.12 24.13 4.61
C GLY A 512 37.01 25.20 3.95
N ASP A 513 36.59 26.45 3.95
CA ASP A 513 37.39 27.60 3.42
C ASP A 513 38.16 28.29 4.53
N PHE A 514 37.53 28.49 5.68
CA PHE A 514 38.10 29.11 6.87
C PHE A 514 38.08 28.15 8.07
N ILE A 515 39.01 28.37 8.99
CA ILE A 515 39.12 27.65 10.24
C ILE A 515 39.24 28.63 11.41
N GLU A 516 38.49 28.37 12.45
CA GLU A 516 38.55 29.11 13.70
C GLU A 516 39.87 28.89 14.39
N VAL A 517 40.47 29.97 14.90
CA VAL A 517 41.64 29.95 15.75
C VAL A 517 41.24 30.39 17.14
N THR A 518 41.26 29.45 18.09
CA THR A 518 40.91 29.72 19.49
C THR A 518 42.08 30.18 20.34
N GLY A 519 43.32 30.10 19.81
CA GLY A 519 44.51 30.57 20.47
C GLY A 519 45.75 30.58 19.56
N GLY A 520 46.72 31.42 19.85
CA GLY A 520 47.98 31.52 19.12
C GLY A 520 48.04 32.65 18.10
N LEU A 521 46.92 33.29 17.74
CA LEU A 521 46.85 34.47 16.87
C LEU A 521 45.92 35.53 17.47
N GLU A 522 46.14 36.76 17.07
CA GLU A 522 45.27 37.91 17.36
C GLU A 522 44.65 38.44 16.07
N GLU A 523 43.57 39.21 16.20
CA GLU A 523 42.90 39.84 15.06
C GLU A 523 43.84 40.79 14.36
N GLY A 524 43.95 40.64 13.04
CA GLY A 524 44.89 41.43 12.21
C GLY A 524 46.28 40.78 12.03
N ASP A 525 46.56 39.66 12.72
CA ASP A 525 47.81 38.93 12.48
C ASP A 525 47.86 38.44 11.03
N THR A 526 49.04 38.59 10.42
CA THR A 526 49.29 38.16 9.04
C THR A 526 49.71 36.68 9.03
N VAL A 527 49.01 35.87 8.27
CA VAL A 527 49.35 34.47 8.01
C VAL A 527 49.69 34.26 6.53
N LEU A 528 50.57 33.33 6.26
CA LEU A 528 51.12 33.09 4.94
C LEU A 528 50.68 31.72 4.42
N ILE A 529 50.02 31.71 3.25
CA ILE A 529 49.58 30.51 2.57
C ILE A 529 50.63 30.08 1.54
N PRO A 530 51.21 28.87 1.62
CA PRO A 530 52.20 28.42 0.64
C PRO A 530 51.55 28.23 -0.74
N ASN A 531 52.04 28.93 -1.74
CA ASN A 531 51.52 28.79 -3.12
C ASN A 531 52.05 27.50 -3.76
N GLN A 532 51.21 26.48 -3.87
CA GLN A 532 51.58 25.14 -4.38
C GLN A 532 52.09 25.15 -5.82
N SER A 533 51.74 26.13 -6.65
CA SER A 533 52.20 26.19 -8.04
C SER A 533 53.70 26.46 -8.18
N SER A 534 54.34 27.02 -7.15
CA SER A 534 55.79 27.24 -7.14
C SER A 534 56.60 26.04 -6.64
N ASN A 535 56.00 25.18 -5.82
CA ASN A 535 56.65 23.95 -5.33
C ASN A 535 56.79 22.88 -6.43
N MET A 536 55.81 22.75 -7.32
CA MET A 536 55.89 21.83 -8.45
C MET A 536 56.98 22.24 -9.47
N MET A 537 57.23 23.53 -9.61
CA MET A 537 58.29 24.02 -10.50
C MET A 537 59.70 23.84 -9.91
N ALA A 538 59.85 23.92 -8.58
CA ALA A 538 61.09 23.66 -7.87
C ALA A 538 61.47 22.17 -7.88
N GLU A 539 60.49 21.29 -7.73
CA GLU A 539 60.68 19.83 -7.80
C GLU A 539 60.97 19.35 -9.24
N MET A 540 60.39 19.97 -10.28
CA MET A 540 60.74 19.72 -11.68
C MET A 540 62.14 20.26 -12.09
N MET A 541 62.70 21.25 -11.38
CA MET A 541 64.02 21.78 -11.65
C MET A 541 65.16 21.08 -10.88
N GLY A 542 64.86 20.10 -10.04
CA GLY A 542 65.89 19.24 -9.42
C GLY A 542 66.82 19.99 -8.45
N MET A 543 66.30 20.92 -7.65
CA MET A 543 67.05 21.59 -6.58
C MET A 543 66.57 21.13 -5.21
#